data_35bf214b7eda3934b8c7c1243a3a181e
#
_entry.id   35bf214b7eda3934b8c7c1243a3a181e
#
_cell.length_a   1.000
_cell.length_b   1.000
_cell.length_c   1.000
_cell.angle_alpha   90.00
_cell.angle_beta   90.00
_cell.angle_gamma   90.00
#
_symmetry.space_group_name_H-M   'P 1'
#
loop_
_entity.id
_entity.type
_entity.pdbx_description
1 polymer ?
#
loop_
_entity_poly.entity_id
_entity_poly.type
_entity_poly.pdbx_seq_one_letter_code
_entity_poly.pdbx_strand_id
1 'polypeptide(L)'
;MKAVREATISEAPLIGLFGSKAAYQVLMYLENYGQGYAAEIARTFGMSLSQVQNQLRKFEELGLLVSRLEGTARIYYFQRNPIADGLRDFLRSALDRLPDATIQEFYRERRRPRRYDKR
;
A
#
# COMPACT_ATOMS: atom_id res chain seq x y z
N MET A 1 -24.65 3.70 12.54
CA MET A 1 -24.27 3.92 12.60
C MET A 1 -23.61 4.51 12.49
N LYS A 2 -23.48 4.82 12.55
CA LYS A 2 -22.85 5.34 12.44
C LYS A 2 -21.66 5.39 12.89
N ALA A 3 -21.49 5.14 13.80
CA ALA A 3 -20.25 4.89 14.39
C ALA A 3 -19.18 4.74 13.38
N VAL A 4 -19.51 4.12 12.37
CA VAL A 4 -18.59 3.94 11.32
C VAL A 4 -18.05 5.23 10.80
N ARG A 5 -18.87 6.23 10.78
CA ARG A 5 -18.41 7.48 10.29
C ARG A 5 -17.34 8.05 11.16
N GLU A 6 -17.42 7.81 12.42
CA GLU A 6 -16.44 8.34 13.29
C GLU A 6 -15.11 7.74 13.07
N ALA A 7 -15.10 6.56 12.47
CA ALA A 7 -13.86 5.88 12.24
C ALA A 7 -13.13 6.39 11.01
N THR A 8 -13.75 7.27 10.22
CA THR A 8 -13.09 7.83 9.06
C THR A 8 -11.93 8.72 9.47
N ILE A 9 -10.79 8.56 8.86
CA ILE A 9 -9.61 9.32 9.21
C ILE A 9 -9.09 10.10 8.01
N SER A 10 -8.29 11.12 8.29
CA SER A 10 -7.63 11.83 7.22
C SER A 10 -6.27 11.21 6.99
N GLU A 11 -5.71 11.44 5.83
CA GLU A 11 -4.43 10.84 5.49
C GLU A 11 -3.23 11.58 6.06
N ALA A 12 -3.39 12.84 6.43
CA ALA A 12 -2.23 13.63 6.86
C ALA A 12 -1.43 12.99 8.00
N PRO A 13 -2.06 12.50 9.06
CA PRO A 13 -1.28 11.86 10.12
C PRO A 13 -0.56 10.60 9.64
N LEU A 14 -1.18 9.88 8.73
CA LEU A 14 -0.55 8.67 8.22
C LEU A 14 0.66 9.00 7.36
N ILE A 15 0.55 10.03 6.54
CA ILE A 15 1.67 10.48 5.75
C ILE A 15 2.81 10.90 6.66
N GLY A 16 2.49 11.63 7.73
CA GLY A 16 3.50 12.05 8.68
C GLY A 16 4.19 10.89 9.36
N LEU A 17 3.42 9.86 9.70
CA LEU A 17 3.97 8.69 10.35
C LEU A 17 5.01 7.99 9.48
N PHE A 18 4.75 7.89 8.18
CA PHE A 18 5.66 7.19 7.29
C PHE A 18 6.77 8.08 6.72
N GLY A 19 6.71 9.35 7.01
CA GLY A 19 7.78 10.26 6.64
C GLY A 19 7.63 10.96 5.31
N SER A 20 6.83 10.43 4.41
CA SER A 20 6.56 11.08 3.14
C SER A 20 5.31 10.51 2.52
N LYS A 21 4.74 11.27 1.62
CA LYS A 21 3.56 10.82 0.91
C LYS A 21 3.90 9.62 0.03
N ALA A 22 5.08 9.63 -0.59
CA ALA A 22 5.47 8.52 -1.43
C ALA A 22 5.60 7.22 -0.65
N ALA A 23 6.22 7.27 0.54
CA ALA A 23 6.36 6.08 1.36
C ALA A 23 5.00 5.52 1.75
N TYR A 24 4.13 6.41 2.21
CA TYR A 24 2.79 6.02 2.64
C TYR A 24 2.01 5.39 1.48
N GLN A 25 2.00 6.07 0.33
CA GLN A 25 1.19 5.59 -0.79
C GLN A 25 1.69 4.28 -1.38
N VAL A 26 3.00 4.09 -1.43
CA VAL A 26 3.56 2.84 -1.91
C VAL A 26 3.10 1.67 -1.04
N LEU A 27 3.18 1.83 0.28
CA LEU A 27 2.77 0.76 1.18
C LEU A 27 1.28 0.51 1.14
N MET A 28 0.48 1.56 1.07
CA MET A 28 -0.97 1.41 0.99
C MET A 28 -1.37 0.72 -0.31
N TYR A 29 -0.71 1.05 -1.41
CA TYR A 29 -0.97 0.39 -2.68
C TYR A 29 -0.73 -1.11 -2.56
N LEU A 30 0.40 -1.49 -1.99
CA LEU A 30 0.74 -2.90 -1.89
C LEU A 30 -0.19 -3.66 -0.97
N GLU A 31 -0.65 -3.01 0.10
CA GLU A 31 -1.61 -3.69 0.95
C GLU A 31 -2.96 -3.84 0.24
N ASN A 32 -3.36 -2.82 -0.50
CA ASN A 32 -4.67 -2.87 -1.15
C ASN A 32 -4.71 -3.86 -2.32
N TYR A 33 -3.65 -3.89 -3.12
CA TYR A 33 -3.65 -4.70 -4.33
C TYR A 33 -2.86 -6.00 -4.21
N GLY A 34 -2.08 -6.15 -3.16
CA GLY A 34 -1.33 -7.38 -2.91
C GLY A 34 0.06 -7.39 -3.52
N GLN A 35 0.25 -6.70 -4.61
CA GLN A 35 1.54 -6.63 -5.28
C GLN A 35 1.49 -5.49 -6.30
N GLY A 36 2.63 -5.13 -6.83
CA GLY A 36 2.63 -4.08 -7.85
C GLY A 36 3.98 -3.84 -8.46
N TYR A 37 3.97 -3.21 -9.62
CA TYR A 37 5.16 -2.76 -10.32
C TYR A 37 5.34 -1.28 -10.06
N ALA A 38 6.58 -0.82 -10.03
CA ALA A 38 6.86 0.59 -9.76
C ALA A 38 6.10 1.52 -10.71
N ALA A 39 6.04 1.17 -11.98
CA ALA A 39 5.38 2.04 -12.96
C ALA A 39 3.88 2.15 -12.70
N GLU A 40 3.25 1.06 -12.30
CA GLU A 40 1.82 1.09 -12.00
C GLU A 40 1.55 1.97 -10.79
N ILE A 41 2.36 1.83 -9.77
CA ILE A 41 2.19 2.61 -8.55
C ILE A 41 2.37 4.10 -8.85
N ALA A 42 3.42 4.41 -9.61
CA ALA A 42 3.68 5.79 -9.98
C ALA A 42 2.50 6.39 -10.74
N ARG A 43 1.95 5.63 -11.67
CA ARG A 43 0.84 6.10 -12.47
C ARG A 43 -0.41 6.32 -11.64
N THR A 44 -0.67 5.40 -10.72
CA THR A 44 -1.86 5.48 -9.88
C THR A 44 -1.91 6.78 -9.08
N PHE A 45 -0.77 7.19 -8.54
CA PHE A 45 -0.73 8.35 -7.66
C PHE A 45 -0.16 9.61 -8.29
N GLY A 46 0.23 9.55 -9.56
CA GLY A 46 0.83 10.71 -10.20
C GLY A 46 2.19 11.06 -9.65
N MET A 47 2.98 10.06 -9.25
CA MET A 47 4.31 10.29 -8.73
C MET A 47 5.36 9.96 -9.78
N SER A 48 6.57 10.47 -9.59
CA SER A 48 7.64 10.11 -10.50
C SER A 48 8.05 8.67 -10.25
N LEU A 49 8.50 8.01 -11.30
CA LEU A 49 8.95 6.63 -11.20
C LEU A 49 10.10 6.50 -10.20
N SER A 50 11.04 7.44 -10.21
CA SER A 50 12.18 7.34 -9.32
C SER A 50 11.78 7.47 -7.86
N GLN A 51 10.79 8.29 -7.54
CA GLN A 51 10.30 8.36 -6.16
C GLN A 51 9.78 7.02 -5.70
N VAL A 52 8.98 6.37 -6.55
CA VAL A 52 8.42 5.07 -6.21
C VAL A 52 9.52 4.04 -6.08
N GLN A 53 10.46 4.00 -7.03
CA GLN A 53 11.53 3.03 -6.99
C GLN A 53 12.39 3.19 -5.74
N ASN A 54 12.64 4.43 -5.33
CA ASN A 54 13.43 4.68 -4.13
C ASN A 54 12.73 4.12 -2.89
N GLN A 55 11.43 4.30 -2.79
CA GLN A 55 10.69 3.78 -1.64
C GLN A 55 10.64 2.26 -1.66
N LEU A 56 10.39 1.67 -2.80
CA LEU A 56 10.34 0.22 -2.90
C LEU A 56 11.67 -0.41 -2.49
N ARG A 57 12.76 0.18 -2.98
CA ARG A 57 14.08 -0.32 -2.67
C ARG A 57 14.38 -0.18 -1.18
N LYS A 58 14.01 0.94 -0.60
CA LYS A 58 14.22 1.17 0.82
C LYS A 58 13.48 0.12 1.66
N PHE A 59 12.23 -0.11 1.34
CA PHE A 59 11.45 -1.08 2.12
C PHE A 59 11.90 -2.51 1.90
N GLU A 60 12.43 -2.79 0.72
CA GLU A 60 13.01 -4.11 0.48
C GLU A 60 14.26 -4.29 1.33
N GLU A 61 15.10 -3.27 1.40
CA GLU A 61 16.32 -3.32 2.21
C GLU A 61 16.02 -3.47 3.69
N LEU A 62 14.89 -2.92 4.12
CA LEU A 62 14.48 -3.05 5.52
C LEU A 62 13.84 -4.37 5.84
N GLY A 63 13.65 -5.23 4.85
CA GLY A 63 13.05 -6.54 5.08
C GLY A 63 11.54 -6.55 5.10
N LEU A 64 10.91 -5.45 4.70
CA LEU A 64 9.45 -5.38 4.67
C LEU A 64 8.87 -5.85 3.36
N LEU A 65 9.59 -5.67 2.27
CA LEU A 65 9.13 -6.06 0.95
C LEU A 65 10.10 -7.04 0.33
N VAL A 66 9.60 -7.78 -0.64
CA VAL A 66 10.40 -8.68 -1.44
C VAL A 66 9.99 -8.45 -2.88
N SER A 67 10.89 -8.74 -3.81
CA SER A 67 10.59 -8.54 -5.21
C SER A 67 11.10 -9.71 -6.03
N ARG A 68 10.55 -9.84 -7.23
CA ARG A 68 11.07 -10.81 -8.20
C ARG A 68 10.84 -10.27 -9.59
N LEU A 69 11.64 -10.74 -10.52
CA LEU A 69 11.49 -10.33 -11.91
C LEU A 69 10.34 -11.09 -12.54
N GLU A 70 9.54 -10.35 -13.31
CA GLU A 70 8.47 -10.92 -14.11
C GLU A 70 8.72 -10.38 -15.49
N GLY A 71 9.39 -11.16 -16.34
CA GLY A 71 9.83 -10.64 -17.61
C GLY A 71 10.91 -9.60 -17.38
N THR A 72 10.71 -8.39 -17.85
CA THR A 72 11.68 -7.32 -17.66
C THR A 72 11.31 -6.38 -16.54
N ALA A 73 10.19 -6.62 -15.88
CA ALA A 73 9.73 -5.75 -14.80
C ALA A 73 9.87 -6.46 -13.47
N ARG A 74 10.02 -5.67 -12.41
CA ARG A 74 10.16 -6.22 -11.06
C ARG A 74 8.89 -5.97 -10.29
N ILE A 75 8.28 -7.05 -9.80
CA ILE A 75 7.05 -6.93 -9.02
C ILE A 75 7.40 -7.01 -7.55
N TYR A 76 6.74 -6.18 -6.75
CA TYR A 76 6.99 -6.08 -5.31
C TYR A 76 5.78 -6.53 -4.52
N TYR A 77 6.03 -7.14 -3.35
CA TYR A 77 4.96 -7.55 -2.45
C TYR A 77 5.54 -7.65 -1.04
N PHE A 78 4.68 -7.79 -0.05
CA PHE A 78 5.14 -7.82 1.34
C PHE A 78 5.86 -9.12 1.67
N GLN A 79 6.91 -8.97 2.45
CA GLN A 79 7.61 -10.10 3.01
C GLN A 79 6.72 -10.74 4.07
N ARG A 80 6.92 -12.02 4.35
CA ARG A 80 6.18 -12.72 5.38
C ARG A 80 7.04 -12.83 6.63
N ASN A 81 6.89 -11.89 7.53
CA ASN A 81 7.56 -11.93 8.83
C ASN A 81 6.72 -11.13 9.81
N PRO A 82 6.95 -11.29 11.13
CA PRO A 82 6.07 -10.65 12.10
C PRO A 82 5.97 -9.14 11.99
N ILE A 83 7.06 -8.47 11.64
CA ILE A 83 7.04 -7.02 11.53
C ILE A 83 6.25 -6.61 10.30
N ALA A 84 6.50 -7.23 9.16
CA ALA A 84 5.74 -6.92 7.95
C ALA A 84 4.26 -7.26 8.13
N ASP A 85 3.98 -8.39 8.80
CA ASP A 85 2.59 -8.79 9.04
C ASP A 85 1.87 -7.77 9.91
N GLY A 86 2.54 -7.27 10.96
CA GLY A 86 1.95 -6.24 11.81
C GLY A 86 1.72 -4.95 11.07
N LEU A 87 2.68 -4.57 10.22
CA LEU A 87 2.51 -3.38 9.40
C LEU A 87 1.30 -3.54 8.47
N ARG A 88 1.14 -4.70 7.86
CA ARG A 88 0.01 -4.95 6.98
C ARG A 88 -1.31 -4.82 7.71
N ASP A 89 -1.38 -5.31 8.94
CA ASP A 89 -2.59 -5.18 9.72
C ASP A 89 -2.92 -3.71 9.96
N PHE A 90 -1.89 -2.91 10.27
CA PHE A 90 -2.08 -1.49 10.47
C PHE A 90 -2.57 -0.82 9.18
N LEU A 91 -1.94 -1.14 8.06
CA LEU A 91 -2.32 -0.53 6.79
C LEU A 91 -3.74 -0.91 6.37
N ARG A 92 -4.12 -2.15 6.62
CA ARG A 92 -5.47 -2.59 6.30
C ARG A 92 -6.49 -1.84 7.15
N SER A 93 -6.18 -1.66 8.41
CA SER A 93 -7.04 -0.89 9.30
C SER A 93 -7.19 0.54 8.80
N ALA A 94 -6.09 1.12 8.31
CA ALA A 94 -6.14 2.47 7.76
C ALA A 94 -6.99 2.51 6.49
N LEU A 95 -6.81 1.53 5.59
CA LEU A 95 -7.60 1.48 4.36
C LEU A 95 -9.09 1.43 4.66
N ASP A 96 -9.47 0.67 5.68
CA ASP A 96 -10.88 0.54 6.02
C ASP A 96 -11.48 1.83 6.53
N ARG A 97 -10.66 2.78 6.93
CA ARG A 97 -11.13 4.02 7.50
C ARG A 97 -10.89 5.26 6.66
N LEU A 98 -10.39 5.09 5.45
CA LEU A 98 -10.19 6.22 4.57
C LEU A 98 -11.52 6.76 4.05
N PRO A 99 -11.56 8.05 3.73
CA PRO A 99 -12.79 8.61 3.14
C PRO A 99 -13.14 7.91 1.84
N ASP A 100 -14.44 7.80 1.56
CA ASP A 100 -14.89 7.13 0.35
C ASP A 100 -14.28 7.73 -0.91
N ALA A 101 -14.12 9.04 -0.96
CA ALA A 101 -13.55 9.68 -2.13
C ALA A 101 -12.13 9.18 -2.39
N THR A 102 -11.35 9.00 -1.33
CA THR A 102 -9.98 8.52 -1.46
C THR A 102 -9.97 7.08 -1.95
N ILE A 103 -10.86 6.27 -1.41
CA ILE A 103 -10.95 4.87 -1.84
C ILE A 103 -11.30 4.81 -3.32
N GLN A 104 -12.27 5.61 -3.75
CA GLN A 104 -12.68 5.60 -5.15
C GLN A 104 -11.56 6.07 -6.07
N GLU A 105 -10.78 7.02 -5.61
CA GLU A 105 -9.74 7.57 -6.44
C GLU A 105 -8.56 6.62 -6.64
N PHE A 106 -8.13 5.94 -5.58
CA PHE A 106 -6.88 5.19 -5.63
C PHE A 106 -7.00 3.71 -5.35
N TYR A 107 -8.03 3.27 -4.63
CA TYR A 107 -8.04 1.92 -4.10
C TYR A 107 -9.27 1.11 -4.45
N ARG A 108 -10.01 1.54 -5.42
CA ARG A 108 -11.28 0.88 -5.70
C ARG A 108 -11.19 -0.51 -6.28
N GLU A 109 -10.08 -0.82 -6.93
CA GLU A 109 -9.96 -2.14 -7.49
C GLU A 109 -9.19 -3.04 -6.57
N ARG A 110 -9.87 -3.54 -5.57
CA ARG A 110 -9.22 -4.40 -4.61
C ARG A 110 -9.14 -5.78 -5.12
N ARG A 111 -7.96 -6.31 -5.22
CA ARG A 111 -7.83 -7.64 -5.69
C ARG A 111 -7.47 -8.61 -4.66
N ARG A 112 -6.78 -8.18 -3.66
CA ARG A 112 -6.25 -9.07 -2.69
C ARG A 112 -7.23 -9.84 -1.89
N PRO A 113 -8.32 -9.26 -1.50
CA PRO A 113 -9.14 -9.93 -0.53
C PRO A 113 -9.71 -11.18 -1.01
N ARG A 114 -9.95 -11.25 -2.23
CA ARG A 114 -10.62 -12.36 -2.61
C ARG A 114 -9.85 -13.54 -2.50
N ARG A 115 -8.62 -13.46 -2.63
CA ARG A 115 -7.91 -14.58 -2.59
C ARG A 115 -7.76 -15.20 -1.36
N TYR A 116 -7.42 -14.54 -0.38
CA TYR A 116 -7.24 -15.28 0.80
C TYR A 116 -8.45 -15.43 1.58
N ASP A 117 -9.47 -14.85 1.14
CA ASP A 117 -10.65 -15.09 1.79
C ASP A 117 -11.05 -16.44 1.58
N LYS A 118 -10.72 -16.88 0.62
CA LYS A 118 -11.21 -18.01 0.41
C LYS A 118 -10.43 -19.01 0.61
N ARG A 119 -9.60 -18.86 0.67
CA ARG A 119 -8.83 -19.79 0.79
C ARG A 119 -8.59 -20.25 1.75
#